data_9a8f2c2dad1b665e304a2607c8fc03a0
#
_entry.id   9a8f2c2dad1b665e304a2607c8fc03a0
#
_cell.length_a   1.000
_cell.length_b   1.000
_cell.length_c   1.000
_cell.angle_alpha   90.00
_cell.angle_beta   90.00
_cell.angle_gamma   90.00
#
_symmetry.space_group_name_H-M   'P 1'
#
loop_
_entity.id
_entity.type
_entity.pdbx_description
1 polymer ?
#
loop_
_entity_poly.entity_id
_entity_poly.type
_entity_poly.pdbx_seq_one_letter_code
_entity_poly.pdbx_strand_id
1 'polypeptide(L)'
;MKLKKFASFLGFVLTLCFAAGCAQSAPPEPGFDAADLPFYVEDTDSLNYSYTARERIQPFWQGNVIYNEQIMVVKKDGKTEGRLLYDAKRVISVRDWTLEKEYEAGKDYMIEGDTITLPAGSSIPVFDDEWSRGVNVPEVYPEGNAGTGYVMIGDGNSVMYTETGLIYKNYIHVTYVYDPAAADRSNFKKFSDELYGLSQKIGKKEDIEMVVFGDSISEGHSSSELWGHAPYSPPYAKLVKEGLELFGGIKVGYENISKGGMDSSWAADEEQLAKLTSLAPDLLLVAFGTNDSLNNLEGKTYRANIEKIIETAKAANSECQILLIAPFPSNEKVKSAQSHELICRTLQSISESCAAKNILDVAYVSLYEGVRDMLETKNYYEVAGNNANHPNDFIHRFYAMNILSAIFDFDALAAK
;
A
#
# COMPACT_ATOMS: atom_id res chain seq x y z
N MET A 1 -15.23 73.81 14.75
CA MET A 1 -14.26 73.43 13.73
C MET A 1 -13.68 72.07 14.08
N LYS A 2 -14.27 70.99 13.50
CA LYS A 2 -13.82 69.59 13.69
C LYS A 2 -13.91 68.90 12.35
N LEU A 3 -12.76 68.51 11.78
CA LEU A 3 -12.63 67.76 10.55
C LEU A 3 -13.14 66.33 10.78
N LYS A 4 -14.04 65.88 9.93
CA LYS A 4 -14.41 64.44 9.79
C LYS A 4 -13.48 63.81 8.77
N LYS A 5 -12.75 62.74 9.16
CA LYS A 5 -12.04 61.84 8.25
C LYS A 5 -13.03 60.79 7.73
N PHE A 6 -13.17 60.73 6.41
CA PHE A 6 -13.81 59.63 5.71
C PHE A 6 -12.81 58.48 5.57
N ALA A 7 -13.15 57.30 6.08
CA ALA A 7 -12.45 56.05 5.77
C ALA A 7 -13.23 55.32 4.70
N SER A 8 -12.63 55.16 3.53
CA SER A 8 -13.14 54.37 2.42
C SER A 8 -12.84 52.89 2.67
N PHE A 9 -13.88 52.06 2.82
CA PHE A 9 -13.76 50.63 2.91
C PHE A 9 -13.83 50.07 1.47
N LEU A 10 -12.69 49.65 0.94
CA LEU A 10 -12.63 48.91 -0.33
C LEU A 10 -12.85 47.41 -0.01
N GLY A 11 -14.04 46.93 -0.29
CA GLY A 11 -14.35 45.51 -0.19
C GLY A 11 -13.69 44.74 -1.34
N PHE A 12 -12.71 43.91 -1.02
CA PHE A 12 -12.16 42.93 -1.95
C PHE A 12 -13.11 41.70 -1.93
N VAL A 13 -13.89 41.54 -2.97
CA VAL A 13 -14.63 40.33 -3.23
C VAL A 13 -13.64 39.32 -3.84
N LEU A 14 -13.18 38.37 -3.03
CA LEU A 14 -12.41 37.22 -3.52
C LEU A 14 -13.41 36.25 -4.15
N THR A 15 -13.48 36.26 -5.47
CA THR A 15 -14.17 35.21 -6.23
C THR A 15 -13.29 33.98 -6.23
N LEU A 16 -13.60 33.00 -5.36
CA LEU A 16 -13.03 31.65 -5.43
C LEU A 16 -13.59 30.97 -6.69
N CYS A 17 -12.86 31.00 -7.77
CA CYS A 17 -13.04 30.06 -8.87
C CYS A 17 -12.56 28.69 -8.39
N PHE A 18 -13.49 27.79 -8.05
CA PHE A 18 -13.20 26.35 -8.03
C PHE A 18 -12.95 25.91 -9.48
N ALA A 19 -11.70 25.92 -9.90
CA ALA A 19 -11.28 25.17 -11.06
C ALA A 19 -11.32 23.69 -10.63
N ALA A 20 -12.21 22.90 -11.23
CA ALA A 20 -12.08 21.46 -11.27
C ALA A 20 -10.75 21.17 -12.02
N GLY A 21 -9.68 21.03 -11.27
CA GLY A 21 -8.38 20.62 -11.80
C GLY A 21 -8.48 19.13 -12.11
N CYS A 22 -8.48 18.77 -13.41
CA CYS A 22 -7.91 17.50 -13.80
C CYS A 22 -6.51 17.45 -13.17
N ALA A 23 -6.24 16.45 -12.34
CA ALA A 23 -4.90 16.20 -11.83
C ALA A 23 -4.02 15.95 -13.06
N GLN A 24 -3.24 16.94 -13.46
CA GLN A 24 -2.18 16.75 -14.43
C GLN A 24 -1.06 16.04 -13.68
N SER A 25 -0.72 14.82 -14.14
CA SER A 25 0.49 14.15 -13.73
C SER A 25 1.67 15.13 -13.79
N ALA A 26 2.55 15.09 -12.79
CA ALA A 26 3.77 15.87 -12.82
C ALA A 26 4.52 15.57 -14.13
N PRO A 27 5.14 16.59 -14.77
CA PRO A 27 5.92 16.36 -15.98
C PRO A 27 7.06 15.37 -15.65
N PRO A 28 7.41 14.46 -16.58
CA PRO A 28 8.51 13.51 -16.36
C PRO A 28 9.80 14.26 -16.03
N GLU A 29 10.64 13.68 -15.19
CA GLU A 29 11.96 14.26 -14.86
C GLU A 29 12.76 14.52 -16.13
N PRO A 30 13.53 15.61 -16.20
CA PRO A 30 14.34 15.90 -17.38
C PRO A 30 15.33 14.77 -17.69
N GLY A 31 15.23 14.17 -18.89
CA GLY A 31 16.04 13.05 -19.31
C GLY A 31 15.43 11.66 -19.04
N PHE A 32 14.17 11.59 -18.57
CA PHE A 32 13.46 10.34 -18.40
C PHE A 32 13.18 9.68 -19.77
N ASP A 33 13.76 8.48 -19.99
CA ASP A 33 13.38 7.58 -21.09
C ASP A 33 12.69 6.36 -20.49
N ALA A 34 11.47 6.08 -20.91
CA ALA A 34 10.70 4.95 -20.41
C ALA A 34 11.38 3.61 -20.74
N ALA A 35 12.14 3.53 -21.83
CA ALA A 35 12.86 2.33 -22.22
C ALA A 35 14.02 1.97 -21.28
N ASP A 36 14.50 2.93 -20.47
CA ASP A 36 15.55 2.71 -19.47
C ASP A 36 15.01 2.03 -18.18
N LEU A 37 13.68 1.90 -18.04
CA LEU A 37 13.10 1.29 -16.86
C LEU A 37 13.39 -0.22 -16.79
N PRO A 38 13.80 -0.75 -15.62
CA PRO A 38 14.25 -2.14 -15.47
C PRO A 38 13.21 -3.21 -15.82
N PHE A 39 11.94 -2.88 -15.76
CA PHE A 39 10.83 -3.78 -16.09
C PHE A 39 10.03 -3.31 -17.30
N TYR A 40 10.62 -2.50 -18.16
CA TYR A 40 9.97 -2.05 -19.40
C TYR A 40 9.82 -3.20 -20.38
N VAL A 41 8.65 -3.33 -20.97
CA VAL A 41 8.33 -4.31 -22.02
C VAL A 41 8.20 -3.57 -23.33
N GLU A 42 9.13 -3.78 -24.26
CA GLU A 42 9.18 -3.11 -25.56
C GLU A 42 8.08 -3.65 -26.48
N ASP A 43 8.00 -4.98 -26.66
CA ASP A 43 6.98 -5.65 -27.48
C ASP A 43 5.75 -5.98 -26.64
N THR A 44 4.93 -4.98 -26.38
CA THR A 44 3.70 -5.17 -25.63
C THR A 44 2.61 -5.88 -26.44
N ASP A 45 2.71 -5.94 -27.78
CA ASP A 45 1.70 -6.56 -28.64
C ASP A 45 1.71 -8.09 -28.52
N SER A 46 2.88 -8.69 -28.28
CA SER A 46 3.02 -10.13 -28.04
C SER A 46 2.85 -10.52 -26.57
N LEU A 47 2.72 -9.56 -25.65
CA LEU A 47 2.60 -9.85 -24.23
C LEU A 47 1.30 -10.58 -23.93
N ASN A 48 1.42 -11.76 -23.34
CA ASN A 48 0.30 -12.55 -22.84
C ASN A 48 0.22 -12.47 -21.33
N TYR A 49 -0.95 -12.76 -20.78
CA TYR A 49 -1.14 -12.81 -19.34
C TYR A 49 -0.19 -13.83 -18.70
N SER A 50 0.57 -13.38 -17.72
CA SER A 50 1.40 -14.17 -16.84
C SER A 50 1.31 -13.58 -15.43
N TYR A 51 1.43 -14.42 -14.40
CA TYR A 51 1.38 -13.97 -13.02
C TYR A 51 2.24 -14.86 -12.14
N THR A 52 3.53 -14.75 -12.30
CA THR A 52 4.55 -15.45 -11.50
C THR A 52 4.94 -14.65 -10.25
N ALA A 53 5.84 -15.17 -9.44
CA ALA A 53 6.37 -14.43 -8.31
C ALA A 53 6.96 -13.07 -8.72
N ARG A 54 7.60 -12.99 -9.91
CA ARG A 54 8.19 -11.74 -10.41
C ARG A 54 7.13 -10.69 -10.69
N GLU A 55 6.10 -11.00 -11.46
CA GLU A 55 5.03 -10.06 -11.81
C GLU A 55 4.22 -9.61 -10.58
N ARG A 56 4.20 -10.43 -9.53
CA ARG A 56 3.57 -10.05 -8.26
C ARG A 56 4.31 -8.92 -7.54
N ILE A 57 5.64 -8.89 -7.59
CA ILE A 57 6.48 -8.07 -6.71
C ILE A 57 7.41 -7.10 -7.42
N GLN A 58 7.51 -7.14 -8.76
CA GLN A 58 8.24 -6.10 -9.49
C GLN A 58 7.51 -4.76 -9.37
N PRO A 59 8.21 -3.66 -9.01
CA PRO A 59 7.58 -2.35 -8.90
C PRO A 59 7.01 -1.89 -10.24
N PHE A 60 5.69 -1.72 -10.32
CA PHE A 60 5.04 -1.35 -11.57
C PHE A 60 5.55 0.00 -12.13
N TRP A 61 5.90 0.95 -11.23
CA TRP A 61 6.43 2.27 -11.63
C TRP A 61 7.84 2.21 -12.21
N GLN A 62 8.49 1.06 -12.18
CA GLN A 62 9.76 0.79 -12.85
C GLN A 62 9.59 -0.04 -14.13
N GLY A 63 8.41 0.03 -14.72
CA GLY A 63 8.03 -0.62 -15.96
C GLY A 63 6.84 0.08 -16.61
N ASN A 64 6.20 -0.60 -17.56
CA ASN A 64 5.02 -0.12 -18.27
C ASN A 64 3.83 -1.07 -18.21
N VAL A 65 3.85 -2.04 -17.29
CA VAL A 65 2.77 -3.01 -17.11
C VAL A 65 2.36 -3.06 -15.65
N ILE A 66 1.05 -2.91 -15.39
CA ILE A 66 0.47 -3.20 -14.09
C ILE A 66 -0.19 -4.58 -14.16
N TYR A 67 0.25 -5.48 -13.30
CA TYR A 67 -0.30 -6.83 -13.21
C TYR A 67 -1.37 -6.89 -12.13
N ASN A 68 -2.57 -7.38 -12.50
CA ASN A 68 -3.66 -7.64 -11.58
C ASN A 68 -3.93 -6.47 -10.61
N GLU A 69 -4.11 -5.26 -11.13
CA GLU A 69 -4.67 -4.18 -10.34
C GLU A 69 -6.06 -4.56 -9.88
N GLN A 70 -6.30 -4.52 -8.56
CA GLN A 70 -7.63 -4.73 -8.01
C GLN A 70 -8.47 -3.48 -8.15
N ILE A 71 -9.62 -3.61 -8.79
CA ILE A 71 -10.62 -2.55 -8.92
C ILE A 71 -12.01 -3.10 -8.65
N MET A 72 -12.97 -2.22 -8.43
CA MET A 72 -14.39 -2.54 -8.44
C MET A 72 -15.10 -1.74 -9.53
N VAL A 73 -16.13 -2.35 -10.13
CA VAL A 73 -17.11 -1.56 -10.89
C VAL A 73 -18.16 -1.10 -9.89
N VAL A 74 -18.25 0.21 -9.71
CA VAL A 74 -19.02 0.83 -8.63
C VAL A 74 -20.23 1.55 -9.18
N LYS A 75 -21.40 1.30 -8.59
CA LYS A 75 -22.59 2.10 -8.80
C LYS A 75 -22.60 3.24 -7.78
N LYS A 76 -22.40 4.48 -8.24
CA LYS A 76 -22.33 5.68 -7.44
C LYS A 76 -22.85 6.88 -8.22
N ASP A 77 -23.64 7.74 -7.61
CA ASP A 77 -24.14 8.99 -8.20
C ASP A 77 -24.77 8.83 -9.59
N GLY A 78 -25.49 7.71 -9.81
CA GLY A 78 -26.16 7.40 -11.08
C GLY A 78 -25.27 6.86 -12.18
N LYS A 79 -23.98 6.65 -11.94
CA LYS A 79 -23.01 6.00 -12.83
C LYS A 79 -22.70 4.59 -12.37
N THR A 80 -22.27 3.75 -13.30
CA THR A 80 -21.75 2.40 -13.02
C THR A 80 -20.45 2.24 -13.80
N GLU A 81 -19.33 2.47 -13.14
CA GLU A 81 -18.00 2.47 -13.75
C GLU A 81 -16.93 2.04 -12.74
N GLY A 82 -15.80 1.53 -13.24
CA GLY A 82 -14.59 1.30 -12.46
C GLY A 82 -13.48 2.20 -12.97
N ARG A 83 -12.42 2.38 -12.16
CA ARG A 83 -11.28 3.22 -12.50
C ARG A 83 -9.96 2.45 -12.36
N LEU A 84 -9.13 2.53 -13.39
CA LEU A 84 -7.74 2.13 -13.34
C LEU A 84 -6.89 3.26 -12.75
N LEU A 85 -5.69 2.96 -12.27
CA LEU A 85 -4.74 3.99 -11.82
C LEU A 85 -4.25 4.86 -12.96
N TYR A 86 -4.10 4.29 -14.15
CA TYR A 86 -3.61 4.99 -15.34
C TYR A 86 -4.41 4.59 -16.58
N ASP A 87 -4.36 5.43 -17.61
CA ASP A 87 -4.92 5.13 -18.92
C ASP A 87 -4.34 3.84 -19.49
N ALA A 88 -5.19 2.86 -19.78
CA ALA A 88 -4.77 1.63 -20.43
C ALA A 88 -4.46 1.87 -21.90
N LYS A 89 -3.20 1.70 -22.29
CA LYS A 89 -2.78 1.69 -23.70
C LYS A 89 -3.15 0.36 -24.36
N ARG A 90 -3.08 -0.74 -23.61
CA ARG A 90 -3.51 -2.08 -23.99
C ARG A 90 -3.94 -2.86 -22.78
N VAL A 91 -5.11 -3.48 -22.85
CA VAL A 91 -5.58 -4.43 -21.82
C VAL A 91 -5.09 -5.82 -22.19
N ILE A 92 -4.43 -6.50 -21.27
CA ILE A 92 -3.89 -7.85 -21.44
C ILE A 92 -4.89 -8.88 -20.93
N SER A 93 -5.48 -8.64 -19.73
CA SER A 93 -6.56 -9.50 -19.22
C SER A 93 -7.39 -8.75 -18.18
N VAL A 94 -8.66 -9.13 -18.09
CA VAL A 94 -9.58 -8.77 -17.00
C VAL A 94 -10.10 -10.07 -16.40
N ARG A 95 -9.85 -10.26 -15.10
CA ARG A 95 -10.18 -11.52 -14.40
C ARG A 95 -11.06 -11.27 -13.18
N ASP A 96 -11.77 -12.31 -12.75
CA ASP A 96 -12.55 -12.25 -11.54
C ASP A 96 -11.66 -12.24 -10.27
N TRP A 97 -12.27 -12.11 -9.12
CA TRP A 97 -11.59 -12.07 -7.82
C TRP A 97 -10.75 -13.33 -7.50
N THR A 98 -11.01 -14.46 -8.19
CA THR A 98 -10.23 -15.70 -8.03
C THR A 98 -9.02 -15.80 -8.96
N LEU A 99 -8.93 -14.94 -9.98
CA LEU A 99 -8.03 -15.02 -11.13
C LEU A 99 -8.29 -16.23 -12.07
N GLU A 100 -9.31 -17.04 -11.84
CA GLU A 100 -9.59 -18.22 -12.64
C GLU A 100 -10.43 -17.89 -13.88
N LYS A 101 -11.46 -17.04 -13.72
CA LYS A 101 -12.34 -16.63 -14.81
C LYS A 101 -11.79 -15.38 -15.49
N GLU A 102 -11.63 -15.46 -16.81
CA GLU A 102 -11.33 -14.30 -17.66
C GLU A 102 -12.61 -13.73 -18.27
N TYR A 103 -12.74 -12.40 -18.25
CA TYR A 103 -13.82 -11.65 -18.85
C TYR A 103 -13.47 -11.24 -20.28
N GLU A 104 -14.48 -11.16 -21.14
CA GLU A 104 -14.34 -10.89 -22.57
C GLU A 104 -14.64 -9.43 -22.92
N ALA A 105 -13.70 -8.76 -23.59
CA ALA A 105 -13.88 -7.39 -24.07
C ALA A 105 -15.07 -7.27 -25.03
N GLY A 106 -15.87 -6.23 -24.90
CA GLY A 106 -17.08 -5.98 -25.71
C GLY A 106 -18.31 -6.78 -25.26
N LYS A 107 -18.13 -7.82 -24.46
CA LYS A 107 -19.22 -8.63 -23.91
C LYS A 107 -19.40 -8.41 -22.40
N ASP A 108 -18.32 -8.52 -21.65
CA ASP A 108 -18.36 -8.33 -20.20
C ASP A 108 -17.91 -6.92 -19.78
N TYR A 109 -17.00 -6.30 -20.54
CA TYR A 109 -16.49 -4.96 -20.25
C TYR A 109 -16.07 -4.18 -21.50
N MET A 110 -15.97 -2.86 -21.37
CA MET A 110 -15.28 -1.94 -22.26
C MET A 110 -14.35 -1.06 -21.43
N ILE A 111 -13.15 -0.76 -21.92
CA ILE A 111 -12.20 0.15 -21.29
C ILE A 111 -11.83 1.25 -22.28
N GLU A 112 -11.95 2.51 -21.84
CA GLU A 112 -11.53 3.70 -22.56
C GLU A 112 -10.73 4.59 -21.59
N GLY A 113 -9.46 4.82 -21.90
CA GLY A 113 -8.54 5.49 -20.99
C GLY A 113 -8.38 4.70 -19.68
N ASP A 114 -8.68 5.33 -18.57
CA ASP A 114 -8.70 4.74 -17.23
C ASP A 114 -10.05 4.13 -16.83
N THR A 115 -11.08 4.27 -17.64
CA THR A 115 -12.47 3.97 -17.26
C THR A 115 -12.91 2.63 -17.82
N ILE A 116 -13.42 1.75 -16.93
CA ILE A 116 -14.11 0.52 -17.30
C ILE A 116 -15.63 0.68 -17.16
N THR A 117 -16.37 0.28 -18.18
CA THR A 117 -17.83 0.28 -18.21
C THR A 117 -18.36 -1.10 -18.60
N LEU A 118 -19.61 -1.38 -18.24
CA LEU A 118 -20.23 -2.69 -18.46
C LEU A 118 -21.31 -2.62 -19.54
N PRO A 119 -21.24 -3.43 -20.61
CA PRO A 119 -22.36 -3.60 -21.54
C PRO A 119 -23.53 -4.34 -20.87
N ALA A 120 -24.71 -4.21 -21.46
CA ALA A 120 -25.88 -4.92 -20.97
C ALA A 120 -25.66 -6.44 -20.97
N GLY A 121 -25.93 -7.10 -19.83
CA GLY A 121 -25.73 -8.53 -19.66
C GLY A 121 -24.32 -8.94 -19.23
N SER A 122 -23.48 -7.99 -18.89
CA SER A 122 -22.17 -8.27 -18.29
C SER A 122 -22.29 -9.17 -17.06
N SER A 123 -21.33 -10.07 -16.89
CA SER A 123 -21.22 -10.96 -15.72
C SER A 123 -20.27 -10.43 -14.63
N ILE A 124 -19.69 -9.24 -14.82
CA ILE A 124 -18.87 -8.57 -13.82
C ILE A 124 -19.76 -8.08 -12.68
N PRO A 125 -19.38 -8.33 -11.41
CA PRO A 125 -20.15 -7.84 -10.27
C PRO A 125 -20.09 -6.31 -10.19
N VAL A 126 -21.17 -5.72 -9.65
CA VAL A 126 -21.27 -4.28 -9.39
C VAL A 126 -21.41 -4.05 -7.90
N PHE A 127 -20.49 -3.30 -7.32
CA PHE A 127 -20.53 -2.86 -5.94
C PHE A 127 -21.37 -1.58 -5.84
N ASP A 128 -22.39 -1.54 -4.98
CA ASP A 128 -23.13 -0.31 -4.72
C ASP A 128 -22.42 0.50 -3.63
N ASP A 129 -22.07 1.76 -3.90
CA ASP A 129 -21.37 2.65 -2.93
C ASP A 129 -22.13 2.75 -1.60
N GLU A 130 -23.44 2.61 -1.61
CA GLU A 130 -24.25 2.61 -0.39
C GLU A 130 -23.86 1.48 0.58
N TRP A 131 -23.39 0.33 0.06
CA TRP A 131 -22.96 -0.78 0.90
C TRP A 131 -21.77 -0.41 1.77
N SER A 132 -20.87 0.45 1.28
CA SER A 132 -19.71 0.92 2.05
C SER A 132 -20.11 1.64 3.36
N ARG A 133 -21.37 2.05 3.44
CA ARG A 133 -21.98 2.73 4.60
C ARG A 133 -23.03 1.87 5.32
N GLY A 134 -23.14 0.60 4.97
CA GLY A 134 -24.11 -0.34 5.53
C GLY A 134 -25.56 -0.09 5.09
N VAL A 135 -25.78 0.64 3.99
CA VAL A 135 -27.09 0.94 3.43
C VAL A 135 -27.42 -0.07 2.34
N ASN A 136 -28.60 -0.64 2.37
CA ASN A 136 -29.09 -1.60 1.36
C ASN A 136 -28.15 -2.77 1.06
N VAL A 137 -27.38 -3.21 2.05
CA VAL A 137 -26.43 -4.33 1.92
C VAL A 137 -27.20 -5.61 1.61
N PRO A 138 -26.84 -6.36 0.56
CA PRO A 138 -27.51 -7.61 0.23
C PRO A 138 -27.34 -8.67 1.30
N GLU A 139 -28.40 -9.40 1.66
CA GLU A 139 -28.36 -10.52 2.62
C GLU A 139 -27.55 -11.72 2.12
N VAL A 140 -27.27 -11.75 0.81
CA VAL A 140 -26.60 -12.89 0.13
C VAL A 140 -25.08 -12.92 0.25
N TYR A 141 -24.45 -11.99 0.95
CA TYR A 141 -23.04 -12.08 1.27
C TYR A 141 -22.87 -12.70 2.67
N PRO A 142 -23.10 -14.01 2.80
CA PRO A 142 -22.85 -14.70 4.03
C PRO A 142 -21.33 -14.82 4.20
N GLU A 143 -20.89 -14.76 5.46
CA GLU A 143 -19.68 -15.41 5.87
C GLU A 143 -18.39 -14.73 5.35
N GLY A 144 -17.87 -13.83 6.15
CA GLY A 144 -16.45 -13.56 6.15
C GLY A 144 -15.74 -14.66 6.91
N ASN A 145 -14.48 -14.79 6.64
CA ASN A 145 -13.60 -15.68 7.38
C ASN A 145 -13.54 -15.33 8.88
N ALA A 146 -13.92 -14.12 9.28
CA ALA A 146 -14.09 -13.71 10.66
C ALA A 146 -15.42 -14.19 11.29
N GLY A 147 -16.30 -14.86 10.55
CA GLY A 147 -17.56 -15.42 11.06
C GLY A 147 -18.61 -14.40 11.53
N THR A 148 -18.45 -13.13 11.24
CA THR A 148 -19.21 -12.04 11.87
C THR A 148 -19.76 -11.06 10.86
N GLY A 149 -20.37 -11.33 9.85
CA GLY A 149 -20.98 -10.32 8.98
C GLY A 149 -20.18 -9.00 8.91
N TYR A 150 -20.87 -7.89 8.85
CA TYR A 150 -20.24 -6.57 8.91
C TYR A 150 -20.64 -5.81 10.17
N VAL A 151 -19.80 -4.88 10.62
CA VAL A 151 -20.09 -3.96 11.72
C VAL A 151 -19.97 -2.51 11.24
N MET A 152 -20.72 -1.62 11.86
CA MET A 152 -20.63 -0.19 11.58
C MET A 152 -19.66 0.46 12.55
N ILE A 153 -18.73 1.25 12.02
CA ILE A 153 -17.75 2.02 12.79
C ILE A 153 -17.72 3.46 12.30
N GLY A 154 -17.18 4.36 13.08
CA GLY A 154 -16.98 5.77 12.73
C GLY A 154 -17.81 6.76 13.57
N ASP A 155 -17.37 8.01 13.58
CA ASP A 155 -18.01 9.10 14.33
C ASP A 155 -19.07 9.81 13.49
N GLY A 156 -20.30 9.30 13.51
CA GLY A 156 -21.44 9.93 12.83
C GLY A 156 -21.54 9.74 11.31
N ASN A 157 -20.47 9.22 10.68
CA ASN A 157 -20.50 8.75 9.30
C ASN A 157 -20.21 7.25 9.29
N SER A 158 -21.26 6.47 9.17
CA SER A 158 -21.16 5.01 9.21
C SER A 158 -20.16 4.49 8.16
N VAL A 159 -19.22 3.70 8.59
CA VAL A 159 -18.30 2.93 7.75
C VAL A 159 -18.61 1.45 7.97
N MET A 160 -18.93 0.75 6.90
CA MET A 160 -19.06 -0.69 6.96
C MET A 160 -17.66 -1.31 7.08
N TYR A 161 -17.42 -2.01 8.18
CA TYR A 161 -16.22 -2.80 8.38
C TYR A 161 -16.54 -4.29 8.18
N THR A 162 -15.84 -4.94 7.29
CA THR A 162 -16.03 -6.37 7.04
C THR A 162 -14.83 -7.00 6.33
N GLU A 163 -14.47 -8.22 6.74
CA GLU A 163 -13.49 -9.08 6.05
C GLU A 163 -14.22 -10.16 5.22
N THR A 164 -15.45 -9.89 4.77
CA THR A 164 -16.32 -10.86 4.10
C THR A 164 -16.27 -10.79 2.58
N GLY A 165 -16.91 -11.77 1.93
CA GLY A 165 -17.13 -11.78 0.49
C GLY A 165 -17.82 -10.53 -0.08
N LEU A 166 -18.47 -9.72 0.74
CA LEU A 166 -19.04 -8.45 0.32
C LEU A 166 -17.97 -7.50 -0.27
N ILE A 167 -16.73 -7.57 0.19
CA ILE A 167 -15.64 -6.79 -0.38
C ILE A 167 -14.93 -7.60 -1.47
N TYR A 168 -14.25 -8.70 -1.13
CA TYR A 168 -13.31 -9.35 -2.03
C TYR A 168 -13.97 -9.99 -3.27
N LYS A 169 -15.26 -10.46 -3.20
CA LYS A 169 -15.94 -11.04 -4.35
C LYS A 169 -16.40 -10.01 -5.40
N ASN A 170 -16.34 -8.74 -5.07
CA ASN A 170 -16.64 -7.65 -6.00
C ASN A 170 -15.38 -7.09 -6.68
N TYR A 171 -14.18 -7.56 -6.33
CA TYR A 171 -12.98 -7.20 -7.07
C TYR A 171 -12.95 -7.88 -8.45
N ILE A 172 -12.42 -7.16 -9.41
CA ILE A 172 -11.87 -7.69 -10.64
C ILE A 172 -10.39 -7.30 -10.71
N HIS A 173 -9.62 -8.07 -11.44
CA HIS A 173 -8.18 -7.88 -11.58
C HIS A 173 -7.86 -7.52 -13.02
N VAL A 174 -7.26 -6.36 -13.25
CA VAL A 174 -6.90 -5.88 -14.58
C VAL A 174 -5.39 -5.88 -14.75
N THR A 175 -4.91 -6.55 -15.78
CA THR A 175 -3.52 -6.47 -16.23
C THR A 175 -3.48 -5.65 -17.52
N TYR A 176 -2.69 -4.60 -17.52
CA TYR A 176 -2.67 -3.66 -18.66
C TYR A 176 -1.33 -2.94 -18.82
N VAL A 177 -1.06 -2.52 -20.05
CA VAL A 177 0.04 -1.61 -20.40
C VAL A 177 -0.41 -0.19 -20.20
N TYR A 178 0.43 0.63 -19.60
CA TYR A 178 0.21 2.06 -19.40
C TYR A 178 1.42 2.89 -19.86
N ASP A 179 1.27 4.21 -19.92
CA ASP A 179 2.37 5.12 -20.21
C ASP A 179 3.16 5.41 -18.92
N PRO A 180 4.42 4.97 -18.78
CA PRO A 180 5.19 5.23 -17.57
C PRO A 180 5.37 6.71 -17.22
N ALA A 181 5.26 7.61 -18.21
CA ALA A 181 5.31 9.05 -17.96
C ALA A 181 4.09 9.58 -17.18
N ALA A 182 2.99 8.81 -17.13
CA ALA A 182 1.81 9.16 -16.34
C ALA A 182 1.99 8.92 -14.83
N ALA A 183 2.97 8.10 -14.42
CA ALA A 183 3.20 7.80 -13.02
C ALA A 183 4.02 8.89 -12.34
N ASP A 184 3.45 9.54 -11.31
CA ASP A 184 4.25 10.35 -10.39
C ASP A 184 5.08 9.42 -9.50
N ARG A 185 6.40 9.42 -9.73
CA ARG A 185 7.34 8.56 -9.00
C ARG A 185 7.88 9.19 -7.73
N SER A 186 7.51 10.44 -7.42
CA SER A 186 8.04 11.18 -6.26
C SER A 186 7.67 10.51 -4.93
N ASN A 187 6.50 9.85 -4.90
CA ASN A 187 5.95 9.19 -3.71
C ASN A 187 6.30 7.69 -3.63
N PHE A 188 7.07 7.16 -4.58
CA PHE A 188 7.53 5.78 -4.55
C PHE A 188 8.95 5.70 -4.01
N LYS A 189 9.20 4.71 -3.14
CA LYS A 189 10.54 4.53 -2.56
C LYS A 189 11.54 4.22 -3.66
N LYS A 190 12.67 4.93 -3.61
CA LYS A 190 13.87 4.66 -4.43
C LYS A 190 14.91 3.96 -3.57
N PHE A 191 15.79 3.22 -4.20
CA PHE A 191 16.97 2.65 -3.54
C PHE A 191 17.78 3.75 -2.85
N SER A 192 18.30 3.42 -1.68
CA SER A 192 19.23 4.27 -0.94
C SER A 192 20.23 3.40 -0.18
N ASP A 193 21.39 3.96 0.12
CA ASP A 193 22.45 3.27 0.87
C ASP A 193 22.16 3.13 2.38
N GLU A 194 20.92 3.45 2.81
CA GLU A 194 20.55 3.39 4.23
C GLU A 194 20.60 1.96 4.81
N LEU A 195 20.45 0.93 3.96
CA LEU A 195 20.57 -0.49 4.33
C LEU A 195 21.83 -1.12 3.72
N TYR A 196 22.96 -0.42 3.81
CA TYR A 196 24.22 -0.83 3.17
C TYR A 196 24.68 -2.23 3.61
N GLY A 197 24.55 -2.56 4.90
CA GLY A 197 24.93 -3.88 5.44
C GLY A 197 24.13 -5.01 4.79
N LEU A 198 22.81 -4.80 4.56
CA LEU A 198 21.97 -5.77 3.86
C LEU A 198 22.39 -5.93 2.40
N SER A 199 22.65 -4.82 1.70
CA SER A 199 23.13 -4.85 0.31
C SER A 199 24.47 -5.61 0.18
N GLN A 200 25.36 -5.48 1.16
CA GLN A 200 26.63 -6.23 1.22
C GLN A 200 26.40 -7.73 1.40
N LYS A 201 25.52 -8.14 2.33
CA LYS A 201 25.19 -9.56 2.54
C LYS A 201 24.59 -10.16 1.26
N ILE A 202 23.61 -9.49 0.64
CA ILE A 202 23.00 -9.92 -0.62
C ILE A 202 24.06 -10.03 -1.74
N GLY A 203 24.93 -9.04 -1.89
CA GLY A 203 26.01 -9.04 -2.88
C GLY A 203 26.97 -10.22 -2.73
N LYS A 204 27.22 -10.66 -1.50
CA LYS A 204 28.04 -11.85 -1.17
C LYS A 204 27.27 -13.16 -1.21
N LYS A 205 25.97 -13.13 -1.48
CA LYS A 205 25.07 -14.30 -1.44
C LYS A 205 25.01 -14.99 -0.07
N GLU A 206 25.06 -14.19 0.99
CA GLU A 206 24.86 -14.65 2.36
C GLU A 206 23.37 -14.81 2.66
N ASP A 207 23.01 -15.92 3.31
CA ASP A 207 21.66 -16.13 3.81
C ASP A 207 21.38 -15.16 4.98
N ILE A 208 20.11 -14.77 5.18
CA ILE A 208 19.70 -13.80 6.21
C ILE A 208 18.51 -14.29 7.02
N GLU A 209 18.42 -13.84 8.26
CA GLU A 209 17.25 -14.00 9.12
C GLU A 209 16.43 -12.72 9.13
N MET A 210 15.19 -12.79 8.61
CA MET A 210 14.24 -11.69 8.56
C MET A 210 13.16 -11.85 9.63
N VAL A 211 12.99 -10.84 10.45
CA VAL A 211 11.90 -10.76 11.45
C VAL A 211 10.95 -9.63 11.08
N VAL A 212 9.65 -9.90 11.18
CA VAL A 212 8.58 -8.90 11.03
C VAL A 212 7.92 -8.65 12.37
N PHE A 213 7.85 -7.38 12.76
CA PHE A 213 7.31 -6.96 14.02
C PHE A 213 6.35 -5.79 13.83
N GLY A 214 5.07 -6.04 13.93
CA GLY A 214 4.02 -5.08 13.63
C GLY A 214 2.66 -5.51 14.18
N ASP A 215 1.62 -4.93 13.59
CA ASP A 215 0.23 -5.15 13.95
C ASP A 215 -0.49 -6.15 13.00
N SER A 216 -1.83 -6.05 12.90
CA SER A 216 -2.66 -6.89 12.03
C SER A 216 -2.27 -6.84 10.55
N ILE A 217 -1.80 -5.68 10.05
CA ILE A 217 -1.38 -5.56 8.65
C ILE A 217 -0.14 -6.42 8.40
N SER A 218 0.79 -6.45 9.35
CA SER A 218 2.00 -7.27 9.29
C SER A 218 1.72 -8.75 9.53
N GLU A 219 0.68 -9.08 10.29
CA GLU A 219 0.16 -10.44 10.42
C GLU A 219 -0.46 -10.93 9.10
N GLY A 220 -0.96 -10.00 8.27
CA GLY A 220 -1.47 -10.26 6.93
C GLY A 220 -2.97 -10.09 6.76
N HIS A 221 -3.64 -9.39 7.68
CA HIS A 221 -5.09 -9.17 7.61
C HIS A 221 -5.50 -8.55 6.27
N SER A 222 -6.62 -8.98 5.75
CA SER A 222 -7.19 -8.72 4.42
C SER A 222 -6.37 -9.24 3.23
N SER A 223 -5.26 -9.98 3.46
CA SER A 223 -4.68 -10.78 2.39
C SER A 223 -5.52 -12.05 2.16
N SER A 224 -5.72 -12.41 0.91
CA SER A 224 -6.53 -13.59 0.56
C SER A 224 -5.90 -14.89 1.04
N GLU A 225 -4.57 -14.98 1.18
CA GLU A 225 -3.90 -16.15 1.75
C GLU A 225 -4.25 -16.33 3.24
N LEU A 226 -4.16 -15.27 4.06
CA LEU A 226 -4.44 -15.37 5.49
C LEU A 226 -5.90 -15.81 5.73
N TRP A 227 -6.82 -15.27 4.93
CA TRP A 227 -8.24 -15.56 5.05
C TRP A 227 -8.66 -16.83 4.30
N GLY A 228 -7.74 -17.55 3.66
CA GLY A 228 -7.97 -18.86 3.06
C GLY A 228 -8.93 -18.86 1.87
N HIS A 229 -8.98 -17.78 1.11
CA HIS A 229 -9.76 -17.68 -0.13
C HIS A 229 -8.90 -17.34 -1.34
N ALA A 230 -9.39 -17.64 -2.53
CA ALA A 230 -8.71 -17.27 -3.77
C ALA A 230 -8.54 -15.71 -3.86
N PRO A 231 -7.48 -15.22 -4.51
CA PRO A 231 -6.46 -15.97 -5.23
C PRO A 231 -5.28 -16.43 -4.36
N TYR A 232 -5.41 -16.48 -3.04
CA TYR A 232 -4.38 -16.89 -2.07
C TYR A 232 -3.11 -16.06 -2.19
N SER A 233 -3.26 -14.76 -2.41
CA SER A 233 -2.14 -13.82 -2.50
C SER A 233 -1.47 -13.69 -1.13
N PRO A 234 -0.15 -13.89 -1.03
CA PRO A 234 0.55 -13.76 0.24
C PRO A 234 0.52 -12.32 0.77
N PRO A 235 0.54 -12.13 2.11
CA PRO A 235 0.71 -10.82 2.71
C PRO A 235 2.10 -10.22 2.40
N TYR A 236 2.22 -8.89 2.53
CA TYR A 236 3.42 -8.15 2.12
C TYR A 236 4.73 -8.73 2.70
N ALA A 237 4.70 -9.15 3.95
CA ALA A 237 5.87 -9.67 4.64
C ALA A 237 6.43 -10.95 3.98
N LYS A 238 5.55 -11.86 3.54
CA LYS A 238 5.95 -13.04 2.75
C LYS A 238 6.39 -12.66 1.34
N LEU A 239 5.74 -11.67 0.72
CA LEU A 239 6.15 -11.16 -0.60
C LEU A 239 7.53 -10.51 -0.55
N VAL A 240 7.88 -9.82 0.54
CA VAL A 240 9.25 -9.28 0.75
C VAL A 240 10.26 -10.42 0.83
N LYS A 241 9.95 -11.48 1.61
CA LYS A 241 10.79 -12.68 1.65
C LYS A 241 11.00 -13.27 0.24
N GLU A 242 9.91 -13.50 -0.49
CA GLU A 242 9.97 -14.01 -1.88
C GLU A 242 10.85 -13.10 -2.77
N GLY A 243 10.74 -11.78 -2.63
CA GLY A 243 11.51 -10.82 -3.39
C GLY A 243 13.00 -10.85 -3.06
N LEU A 244 13.35 -10.96 -1.77
CA LEU A 244 14.73 -11.11 -1.33
C LEU A 244 15.36 -12.40 -1.89
N GLU A 245 14.60 -13.49 -1.90
CA GLU A 245 15.04 -14.75 -2.48
C GLU A 245 15.18 -14.67 -4.01
N LEU A 246 14.17 -14.07 -4.68
CA LEU A 246 14.13 -13.98 -6.15
C LEU A 246 15.21 -13.03 -6.71
N PHE A 247 15.26 -11.79 -6.22
CA PHE A 247 16.17 -10.76 -6.73
C PHE A 247 17.55 -10.85 -6.10
N GLY A 248 17.63 -11.21 -4.84
CA GLY A 248 18.87 -11.38 -4.10
C GLY A 248 19.59 -12.70 -4.41
N GLY A 249 18.85 -13.76 -4.75
CA GLY A 249 19.40 -15.10 -4.96
C GLY A 249 20.03 -15.67 -3.68
N ILE A 250 19.43 -15.41 -2.53
CA ILE A 250 19.82 -15.84 -1.18
C ILE A 250 18.67 -16.66 -0.57
N LYS A 251 18.92 -17.34 0.55
CA LYS A 251 17.83 -17.89 1.37
C LYS A 251 17.48 -16.93 2.49
N VAL A 252 16.21 -16.87 2.82
CA VAL A 252 15.70 -15.98 3.87
C VAL A 252 14.98 -16.80 4.93
N GLY A 253 15.56 -16.91 6.12
CA GLY A 253 14.84 -17.33 7.31
C GLY A 253 13.78 -16.30 7.64
N TYR A 254 12.58 -16.72 8.08
CA TYR A 254 11.44 -15.83 8.25
C TYR A 254 10.69 -16.12 9.53
N GLU A 255 10.62 -15.12 10.39
CA GLU A 255 9.78 -15.12 11.58
C GLU A 255 8.86 -13.89 11.59
N ASN A 256 7.57 -14.09 11.79
CA ASN A 256 6.61 -13.03 11.99
C ASN A 256 6.13 -13.04 13.44
N ILE A 257 6.53 -12.04 14.21
CA ILE A 257 6.15 -11.86 15.61
C ILE A 257 5.10 -10.76 15.79
N SER A 258 4.46 -10.34 14.70
CA SER A 258 3.38 -9.36 14.70
C SER A 258 2.12 -9.92 15.35
N LYS A 259 1.25 -9.02 15.85
CA LYS A 259 -0.02 -9.41 16.46
C LYS A 259 -1.11 -8.38 16.19
N GLY A 260 -2.24 -8.83 15.68
CA GLY A 260 -3.41 -8.00 15.40
C GLY A 260 -3.92 -7.25 16.61
N GLY A 261 -4.31 -5.98 16.42
CA GLY A 261 -4.82 -5.11 17.45
C GLY A 261 -3.78 -4.49 18.39
N MET A 262 -2.48 -4.85 18.24
CA MET A 262 -1.43 -4.36 19.13
C MET A 262 -0.82 -3.06 18.64
N ASP A 263 -0.45 -2.20 19.60
CA ASP A 263 0.27 -0.95 19.37
C ASP A 263 1.76 -1.05 19.77
N SER A 264 2.51 0.02 19.58
CA SER A 264 3.94 0.07 19.92
C SER A 264 4.22 -0.11 21.42
N SER A 265 3.27 0.15 22.30
CA SER A 265 3.45 -0.06 23.74
C SER A 265 3.53 -1.55 24.06
N TRP A 266 2.67 -2.37 23.47
CA TRP A 266 2.77 -3.83 23.56
C TRP A 266 4.10 -4.33 23.01
N ALA A 267 4.56 -3.80 21.88
CA ALA A 267 5.83 -4.20 21.28
C ALA A 267 7.05 -3.85 22.15
N ALA A 268 6.97 -2.77 22.93
CA ALA A 268 8.01 -2.32 23.84
C ALA A 268 7.96 -3.00 25.23
N ASP A 269 7.05 -3.95 25.48
CA ASP A 269 7.02 -4.75 26.68
C ASP A 269 8.21 -5.72 26.77
N GLU A 270 8.64 -6.03 27.99
CA GLU A 270 9.83 -6.88 28.24
C GLU A 270 9.72 -8.26 27.56
N GLU A 271 8.53 -8.86 27.56
CA GLU A 271 8.29 -10.17 26.94
C GLU A 271 8.55 -10.13 25.44
N GLN A 272 8.02 -9.12 24.74
CA GLN A 272 8.17 -8.98 23.30
C GLN A 272 9.61 -8.63 22.90
N LEU A 273 10.26 -7.77 23.68
CA LEU A 273 11.67 -7.42 23.49
C LEU A 273 12.61 -8.61 23.75
N ALA A 274 12.31 -9.45 24.76
CA ALA A 274 13.04 -10.68 25.00
C ALA A 274 12.92 -11.67 23.81
N LYS A 275 11.74 -11.77 23.22
CA LYS A 275 11.52 -12.57 22.00
C LYS A 275 12.36 -12.02 20.83
N LEU A 276 12.29 -10.70 20.59
CA LEU A 276 13.12 -10.05 19.56
C LEU A 276 14.61 -10.29 19.77
N THR A 277 15.09 -10.15 21.03
CA THR A 277 16.48 -10.41 21.40
C THR A 277 16.89 -11.85 21.07
N SER A 278 16.02 -12.83 21.31
CA SER A 278 16.34 -14.24 21.04
C SER A 278 16.44 -14.59 19.57
N LEU A 279 15.78 -13.81 18.70
CA LEU A 279 15.79 -14.00 17.25
C LEU A 279 17.02 -13.36 16.59
N ALA A 280 17.55 -12.27 17.17
CA ALA A 280 18.75 -11.57 16.70
C ALA A 280 18.79 -11.37 15.16
N PRO A 281 17.79 -10.74 14.53
CA PRO A 281 17.63 -10.72 13.08
C PRO A 281 18.75 -10.00 12.33
N ASP A 282 18.99 -10.38 11.08
CA ASP A 282 19.79 -9.62 10.12
C ASP A 282 18.96 -8.46 9.51
N LEU A 283 17.67 -8.69 9.29
CA LEU A 283 16.70 -7.68 8.81
C LEU A 283 15.48 -7.68 9.71
N LEU A 284 15.18 -6.51 10.30
CA LEU A 284 13.96 -6.29 11.08
C LEU A 284 13.04 -5.31 10.36
N LEU A 285 11.81 -5.74 10.06
CA LEU A 285 10.73 -4.89 9.59
C LEU A 285 9.88 -4.46 10.79
N VAL A 286 9.80 -3.16 11.08
CA VAL A 286 9.01 -2.57 12.18
C VAL A 286 7.84 -1.80 11.60
N ALA A 287 6.60 -2.25 11.88
CA ALA A 287 5.40 -1.69 11.27
C ALA A 287 4.27 -1.53 12.31
N PHE A 288 4.38 -0.53 13.15
CA PHE A 288 3.35 -0.09 14.10
C PHE A 288 2.88 1.32 13.77
N GLY A 289 1.68 1.67 14.24
CA GLY A 289 1.16 3.03 14.10
C GLY A 289 -0.36 3.11 13.95
N THR A 290 -0.98 2.14 13.30
CA THR A 290 -2.45 2.12 13.11
C THR A 290 -3.18 2.07 14.45
N ASN A 291 -2.79 1.13 15.32
CA ASN A 291 -3.41 1.01 16.66
C ASN A 291 -2.93 2.09 17.63
N ASP A 292 -1.70 2.57 17.50
CA ASP A 292 -1.20 3.74 18.23
C ASP A 292 -2.09 4.96 17.98
N SER A 293 -2.45 5.21 16.72
CA SER A 293 -3.37 6.26 16.32
C SER A 293 -4.78 6.01 16.89
N LEU A 294 -5.31 4.78 16.78
CA LEU A 294 -6.61 4.41 17.30
C LEU A 294 -6.70 4.61 18.84
N ASN A 295 -5.64 4.27 19.54
CA ASN A 295 -5.52 4.38 21.00
C ASN A 295 -5.15 5.81 21.46
N ASN A 296 -4.94 6.77 20.54
CA ASN A 296 -4.44 8.13 20.80
C ASN A 296 -3.13 8.14 21.60
N LEU A 297 -2.20 7.26 21.26
CA LEU A 297 -0.91 7.23 21.94
C LEU A 297 -0.16 8.54 21.67
N GLU A 298 0.42 9.12 22.73
CA GLU A 298 1.19 10.35 22.60
C GLU A 298 2.43 10.13 21.72
N GLY A 299 2.68 11.03 20.78
CA GLY A 299 3.79 10.92 19.84
C GLY A 299 5.16 10.73 20.48
N LYS A 300 5.40 11.29 21.69
CA LYS A 300 6.64 11.06 22.46
C LYS A 300 6.75 9.62 22.96
N THR A 301 5.64 9.01 23.40
CA THR A 301 5.58 7.61 23.86
C THR A 301 5.78 6.67 22.67
N TYR A 302 5.08 6.92 21.56
CA TYR A 302 5.29 6.17 20.33
C TYR A 302 6.75 6.18 19.90
N ARG A 303 7.39 7.38 19.85
CA ARG A 303 8.81 7.52 19.53
C ARG A 303 9.69 6.68 20.45
N ALA A 304 9.49 6.80 21.78
CA ALA A 304 10.28 6.06 22.75
C ALA A 304 10.15 4.55 22.60
N ASN A 305 8.94 4.06 22.29
CA ASN A 305 8.69 2.64 22.04
C ASN A 305 9.46 2.15 20.80
N ILE A 306 9.40 2.88 19.69
CA ILE A 306 10.12 2.52 18.45
C ILE A 306 11.64 2.58 18.67
N GLU A 307 12.15 3.62 19.34
CA GLU A 307 13.57 3.73 19.68
C GLU A 307 14.03 2.56 20.55
N LYS A 308 13.23 2.11 21.53
CA LYS A 308 13.51 0.94 22.36
C LYS A 308 13.58 -0.36 21.57
N ILE A 309 12.69 -0.55 20.58
CA ILE A 309 12.73 -1.70 19.67
C ILE A 309 14.05 -1.69 18.86
N ILE A 310 14.44 -0.52 18.31
CA ILE A 310 15.69 -0.36 17.56
C ILE A 310 16.89 -0.70 18.44
N GLU A 311 16.97 -0.13 19.65
CA GLU A 311 18.04 -0.38 20.61
C GLU A 311 18.15 -1.87 20.96
N THR A 312 17.00 -2.53 21.17
CA THR A 312 16.95 -3.96 21.49
C THR A 312 17.47 -4.81 20.33
N ALA A 313 17.04 -4.53 19.09
CA ALA A 313 17.50 -5.26 17.92
C ALA A 313 19.02 -5.08 17.70
N LYS A 314 19.52 -3.84 17.82
CA LYS A 314 20.97 -3.53 17.70
C LYS A 314 21.81 -4.12 18.83
N ALA A 315 21.25 -4.25 20.04
CA ALA A 315 21.93 -4.92 21.15
C ALA A 315 22.03 -6.45 20.91
N ALA A 316 21.00 -7.05 20.31
CA ALA A 316 20.98 -8.48 19.97
C ALA A 316 21.89 -8.82 18.78
N ASN A 317 21.87 -7.98 17.74
CA ASN A 317 22.73 -8.07 16.56
C ASN A 317 23.13 -6.65 16.12
N SER A 318 24.38 -6.27 16.34
CA SER A 318 24.87 -4.91 16.00
C SER A 318 24.82 -4.60 14.50
N GLU A 319 24.79 -5.62 13.64
CA GLU A 319 24.69 -5.51 12.18
C GLU A 319 23.24 -5.56 11.68
N CYS A 320 22.26 -5.70 12.56
CA CYS A 320 20.84 -5.76 12.19
C CYS A 320 20.46 -4.53 11.35
N GLN A 321 19.89 -4.77 10.18
CA GLN A 321 19.31 -3.76 9.31
C GLN A 321 17.85 -3.56 9.69
N ILE A 322 17.40 -2.32 9.88
CA ILE A 322 16.06 -2.04 10.40
C ILE A 322 15.30 -1.18 9.41
N LEU A 323 14.12 -1.62 9.03
CA LEU A 323 13.22 -0.86 8.16
C LEU A 323 11.98 -0.44 8.93
N LEU A 324 11.83 0.86 9.14
CA LEU A 324 10.65 1.48 9.73
C LEU A 324 9.61 1.69 8.64
N ILE A 325 8.45 1.08 8.78
CA ILE A 325 7.39 1.09 7.76
C ILE A 325 6.23 1.92 8.27
N ALA A 326 5.88 2.97 7.52
CA ALA A 326 4.70 3.78 7.82
C ALA A 326 3.41 2.97 7.68
N PRO A 327 2.39 3.24 8.52
CA PRO A 327 1.11 2.54 8.46
C PRO A 327 0.36 2.84 7.15
N PHE A 328 -0.46 1.88 6.73
CA PHE A 328 -1.46 2.07 5.69
C PHE A 328 -2.46 3.16 6.11
N PRO A 329 -2.82 4.13 5.24
CA PRO A 329 -3.79 5.15 5.60
C PRO A 329 -5.15 4.53 5.89
N SER A 330 -5.67 4.73 7.11
CA SER A 330 -7.04 4.32 7.45
C SER A 330 -8.07 5.16 6.71
N ASN A 331 -9.29 4.61 6.55
CA ASN A 331 -10.43 5.38 6.05
C ASN A 331 -10.59 6.67 6.86
N GLU A 332 -10.73 7.81 6.20
CA GLU A 332 -10.81 9.15 6.83
C GLU A 332 -11.92 9.26 7.88
N LYS A 333 -12.96 8.44 7.76
CA LYS A 333 -14.09 8.39 8.69
C LYS A 333 -13.82 7.54 9.94
N VAL A 334 -12.67 6.87 10.00
CA VAL A 334 -12.26 6.04 11.14
C VAL A 334 -11.28 6.82 12.01
N LYS A 335 -11.45 6.70 13.32
CA LYS A 335 -10.64 7.43 14.31
C LYS A 335 -9.12 7.24 14.14
N SER A 336 -8.68 6.06 13.71
CA SER A 336 -7.26 5.77 13.49
C SER A 336 -6.61 6.64 12.40
N ALA A 337 -7.39 7.24 11.50
CA ALA A 337 -6.86 8.09 10.43
C ALA A 337 -6.23 9.41 10.95
N GLN A 338 -6.68 9.90 12.12
CA GLN A 338 -6.40 11.26 12.59
C GLN A 338 -4.94 11.54 12.90
N SER A 339 -4.15 10.53 13.23
CA SER A 339 -2.75 10.69 13.65
C SER A 339 -1.74 10.04 12.71
N HIS A 340 -2.16 9.43 11.60
CA HIS A 340 -1.25 8.70 10.70
C HIS A 340 -0.12 9.58 10.16
N GLU A 341 -0.43 10.81 9.75
CA GLU A 341 0.60 11.74 9.25
C GLU A 341 1.65 12.07 10.31
N LEU A 342 1.22 12.26 11.57
CA LEU A 342 2.15 12.47 12.69
C LEU A 342 3.02 11.23 12.91
N ILE A 343 2.46 10.03 12.81
CA ILE A 343 3.17 8.76 12.93
C ILE A 343 4.24 8.64 11.83
N CYS A 344 3.87 8.89 10.57
CA CYS A 344 4.79 8.87 9.44
C CYS A 344 5.98 9.82 9.65
N ARG A 345 5.70 11.08 10.01
CA ARG A 345 6.74 12.08 10.32
C ARG A 345 7.62 11.66 11.52
N THR A 346 7.05 10.99 12.50
CA THR A 346 7.79 10.51 13.66
C THR A 346 8.77 9.41 13.26
N LEU A 347 8.33 8.41 12.47
CA LEU A 347 9.18 7.33 11.97
C LEU A 347 10.32 7.88 11.09
N GLN A 348 10.02 8.78 10.16
CA GLN A 348 11.03 9.45 9.34
C GLN A 348 12.06 10.16 10.20
N SER A 349 11.60 10.97 11.17
CA SER A 349 12.48 11.70 12.10
C SER A 349 13.32 10.76 13.00
N ILE A 350 12.86 9.54 13.31
CA ILE A 350 13.65 8.53 14.03
C ILE A 350 14.79 8.06 13.13
N SER A 351 14.50 7.66 11.87
CA SER A 351 15.52 7.23 10.91
C SER A 351 16.60 8.31 10.73
N GLU A 352 16.21 9.57 10.47
CA GLU A 352 17.13 10.71 10.36
C GLU A 352 17.95 10.92 11.64
N SER A 353 17.33 10.76 12.83
CA SER A 353 18.02 10.91 14.12
C SER A 353 19.02 9.79 14.37
N CYS A 354 18.72 8.57 13.94
CA CYS A 354 19.63 7.43 13.99
C CYS A 354 20.87 7.71 13.13
N ALA A 355 20.69 8.15 11.90
CA ALA A 355 21.79 8.53 11.00
C ALA A 355 22.68 9.63 11.61
N ALA A 356 22.06 10.68 12.20
CA ALA A 356 22.78 11.76 12.87
C ALA A 356 23.59 11.31 14.10
N LYS A 357 23.16 10.25 14.78
CA LYS A 357 23.88 9.61 15.91
C LYS A 357 24.89 8.52 15.46
N ASN A 358 25.09 8.39 14.14
CA ASN A 358 25.89 7.33 13.55
C ASN A 358 25.40 5.89 13.89
N ILE A 359 24.10 5.75 14.19
CA ILE A 359 23.38 4.48 14.19
C ILE A 359 22.98 4.23 12.75
N LEU A 360 23.84 3.59 11.99
CA LEU A 360 23.61 3.27 10.58
C LEU A 360 22.60 2.12 10.47
N ASP A 361 22.12 1.90 9.27
CA ASP A 361 21.25 0.76 8.94
C ASP A 361 19.84 0.85 9.55
N VAL A 362 19.29 2.06 9.67
CA VAL A 362 17.90 2.30 10.02
C VAL A 362 17.25 3.15 8.93
N ALA A 363 16.48 2.52 8.05
CA ALA A 363 15.81 3.17 6.93
C ALA A 363 14.31 3.37 7.21
N TYR A 364 13.69 4.29 6.48
CA TYR A 364 12.26 4.58 6.51
C TYR A 364 11.63 4.35 5.14
N VAL A 365 10.48 3.69 5.12
CA VAL A 365 9.61 3.55 3.94
C VAL A 365 8.23 4.07 4.25
N SER A 366 7.77 5.05 3.47
CA SER A 366 6.39 5.49 3.47
C SER A 366 5.60 4.80 2.38
N LEU A 367 4.42 4.34 2.76
CA LEU A 367 3.40 3.83 1.86
C LEU A 367 2.17 4.75 1.88
N TYR A 368 2.21 5.68 2.83
CA TYR A 368 1.10 6.56 3.13
C TYR A 368 0.78 7.47 1.96
N GLU A 369 1.81 8.14 1.42
CA GLU A 369 1.65 9.09 0.32
C GLU A 369 1.22 8.37 -0.97
N GLY A 370 1.91 7.28 -1.34
CA GLY A 370 1.57 6.55 -2.56
C GLY A 370 0.15 5.95 -2.56
N VAL A 371 -0.35 5.50 -1.39
CA VAL A 371 -1.75 5.07 -1.29
C VAL A 371 -2.72 6.25 -1.33
N ARG A 372 -2.37 7.39 -0.74
CA ARG A 372 -3.20 8.60 -0.83
C ARG A 372 -3.35 9.10 -2.26
N ASP A 373 -2.29 9.03 -3.06
CA ASP A 373 -2.36 9.35 -4.49
C ASP A 373 -3.32 8.40 -5.22
N MET A 374 -3.26 7.11 -4.91
CA MET A 374 -4.24 6.15 -5.46
C MET A 374 -5.69 6.51 -5.08
N LEU A 375 -5.91 7.04 -3.88
CA LEU A 375 -7.23 7.44 -3.40
C LEU A 375 -7.78 8.71 -4.07
N GLU A 376 -7.00 9.45 -4.84
CA GLU A 376 -7.50 10.52 -5.70
C GLU A 376 -8.37 9.97 -6.85
N THR A 377 -8.10 8.73 -7.26
CA THR A 377 -8.82 8.05 -8.35
C THR A 377 -9.75 6.96 -7.85
N LYS A 378 -9.39 6.28 -6.75
CA LYS A 378 -10.09 5.10 -6.22
C LYS A 378 -10.92 5.41 -4.98
N ASN A 379 -11.98 4.64 -4.78
CA ASN A 379 -12.70 4.62 -3.51
C ASN A 379 -11.90 3.82 -2.47
N TYR A 380 -12.09 4.12 -1.19
CA TYR A 380 -11.31 3.50 -0.11
C TYR A 380 -11.43 1.96 -0.09
N TYR A 381 -12.63 1.40 -0.36
CA TYR A 381 -12.87 -0.05 -0.42
C TYR A 381 -12.22 -0.74 -1.64
N GLU A 382 -11.62 0.02 -2.57
CA GLU A 382 -10.83 -0.52 -3.68
C GLU A 382 -9.35 -0.72 -3.32
N VAL A 383 -8.88 -0.11 -2.22
CA VAL A 383 -7.52 -0.28 -1.69
C VAL A 383 -7.49 -1.02 -0.36
N ALA A 384 -8.60 -1.03 0.37
CA ALA A 384 -8.73 -1.66 1.67
C ALA A 384 -9.67 -2.86 1.62
N GLY A 385 -9.17 -4.04 1.94
CA GLY A 385 -9.95 -5.29 1.93
C GLY A 385 -11.03 -5.37 3.01
N ASN A 386 -11.04 -4.46 4.00
CA ASN A 386 -12.06 -4.38 5.03
C ASN A 386 -12.80 -3.03 5.08
N ASN A 387 -12.55 -2.13 4.14
CA ASN A 387 -13.09 -0.78 4.08
C ASN A 387 -12.74 0.14 5.28
N ALA A 388 -11.84 -0.26 6.17
CA ALA A 388 -11.49 0.52 7.35
C ALA A 388 -9.99 0.85 7.48
N ASN A 389 -9.13 -0.18 7.51
CA ASN A 389 -7.71 0.01 7.79
C ASN A 389 -6.78 -1.15 7.37
N HIS A 390 -7.29 -2.22 6.76
CA HIS A 390 -6.47 -3.32 6.27
C HIS A 390 -6.35 -3.29 4.75
N PRO A 391 -5.13 -3.36 4.20
CA PRO A 391 -4.90 -3.30 2.75
C PRO A 391 -5.43 -4.56 2.05
N ASN A 392 -5.91 -4.41 0.81
CA ASN A 392 -6.24 -5.56 -0.03
C ASN A 392 -4.96 -6.21 -0.63
N ASP A 393 -5.12 -7.30 -1.42
CA ASP A 393 -3.98 -8.01 -2.02
C ASP A 393 -3.12 -7.12 -2.92
N PHE A 394 -3.71 -6.18 -3.66
CA PHE A 394 -2.94 -5.27 -4.51
C PHE A 394 -2.08 -4.33 -3.67
N ILE A 395 -2.60 -3.84 -2.59
CA ILE A 395 -1.86 -2.96 -1.68
C ILE A 395 -0.83 -3.75 -0.85
N HIS A 396 -1.09 -5.00 -0.45
CA HIS A 396 -0.06 -5.87 0.12
C HIS A 396 1.14 -6.04 -0.84
N ARG A 397 0.87 -6.19 -2.14
CA ARG A 397 1.93 -6.22 -3.16
C ARG A 397 2.66 -4.88 -3.26
N PHE A 398 1.91 -3.77 -3.24
CA PHE A 398 2.47 -2.42 -3.25
C PHE A 398 3.41 -2.16 -2.05
N TYR A 399 3.05 -2.66 -0.85
CA TYR A 399 3.94 -2.69 0.30
C TYR A 399 5.27 -3.40 -0.02
N ALA A 400 5.18 -4.62 -0.52
CA ALA A 400 6.37 -5.41 -0.86
C ALA A 400 7.22 -4.71 -1.93
N MET A 401 6.61 -4.14 -2.97
CA MET A 401 7.30 -3.40 -4.03
C MET A 401 8.09 -2.22 -3.48
N ASN A 402 7.51 -1.41 -2.56
CA ASN A 402 8.20 -0.27 -1.96
C ASN A 402 9.34 -0.72 -1.04
N ILE A 403 9.14 -1.76 -0.23
CA ILE A 403 10.18 -2.31 0.64
C ILE A 403 11.34 -2.86 -0.20
N LEU A 404 11.05 -3.61 -1.25
CA LEU A 404 12.07 -4.14 -2.14
C LEU A 404 12.81 -3.03 -2.90
N SER A 405 12.13 -1.94 -3.27
CA SER A 405 12.76 -0.76 -3.89
C SER A 405 13.68 0.01 -2.93
N ALA A 406 13.48 -0.12 -1.61
CA ALA A 406 14.43 0.41 -0.63
C ALA A 406 15.71 -0.45 -0.53
N ILE A 407 15.62 -1.74 -0.86
CA ILE A 407 16.69 -2.73 -0.68
C ILE A 407 17.48 -2.95 -1.97
N PHE A 408 16.82 -2.97 -3.11
CA PHE A 408 17.40 -3.26 -4.41
C PHE A 408 17.50 -2.01 -5.29
N ASP A 409 18.69 -1.78 -5.83
CA ASP A 409 18.85 -0.92 -7.00
C ASP A 409 18.47 -1.71 -8.26
N PHE A 410 17.17 -1.60 -8.64
CA PHE A 410 16.64 -2.32 -9.78
C PHE A 410 17.25 -1.83 -11.11
N ASP A 411 17.66 -0.54 -11.20
CA ASP A 411 18.32 0.00 -12.38
C ASP A 411 19.69 -0.69 -12.59
N ALA A 412 20.45 -0.89 -11.51
CA ALA A 412 21.71 -1.63 -11.55
C ALA A 412 21.52 -3.15 -11.78
N LEU A 413 20.36 -3.71 -11.42
CA LEU A 413 20.05 -5.12 -11.69
C LEU A 413 19.66 -5.37 -13.15
N ALA A 414 19.00 -4.42 -13.82
CA ALA A 414 18.62 -4.52 -15.21
C ALA A 414 19.83 -4.39 -16.17
N ALA A 415 20.87 -3.70 -15.73
CA ALA A 415 22.11 -3.50 -16.51
C ALA A 415 23.03 -4.72 -16.58
N LYS A 416 22.71 -5.80 -15.85
CA LYS A 416 23.48 -7.08 -15.80
C LYS A 416 22.80 -8.14 -16.64
#